data_be26228e4d4d6a57c42a6346f01de26d
#
_entry.id   be26228e4d4d6a57c42a6346f01de26d
#
_cell.length_a   1.000
_cell.length_b   1.000
_cell.length_c   1.000
_cell.angle_alpha   90.00
_cell.angle_beta   90.00
_cell.angle_gamma   90.00
#
_symmetry.space_group_name_H-M   'P 1'
#
loop_
_entity.id
_entity.type
_entity.pdbx_description
1 polymer ?
#
loop_
_entity_poly.entity_id
_entity_poly.type
_entity_poly.pdbx_seq_one_letter_code
_entity_poly.pdbx_strand_id
1 'polypeptide(L)'
;MSEPLAGQAGDAGAGSESAGVVLTPAQVAFVTDRHLATFTTVRRNGVPHVVPVAFTWDAERGRARITTRSTSVKARRVARGGPDGRPIPAALCQVDGRRWLTLEGTVTLSADPVDIAEAVARYADRYRVLGEQPLRVVLHVQVERVLGTVR
;
A
#
# COMPACT_ATOMS: atom_id res chain seq x y z
N MET A 1 -40.50 14.21 44.16
CA MET A 1 -40.72 14.15 42.67
C MET A 1 -39.40 14.49 42.04
N SER A 2 -38.73 13.49 41.57
CA SER A 2 -37.46 13.67 40.88
C SER A 2 -37.53 12.81 39.61
N GLU A 3 -37.48 13.47 38.46
CA GLU A 3 -37.39 12.80 37.18
C GLU A 3 -35.99 12.25 36.93
N PRO A 4 -35.84 11.07 36.32
CA PRO A 4 -34.53 10.59 35.89
C PRO A 4 -34.20 11.16 34.53
N LEU A 5 -33.00 11.73 34.42
CA LEU A 5 -32.39 12.16 33.19
C LEU A 5 -32.08 10.96 32.29
N ALA A 6 -32.58 11.02 31.08
CA ALA A 6 -32.30 10.07 30.02
C ALA A 6 -30.84 10.16 29.63
N GLY A 7 -30.13 9.02 29.71
CA GLY A 7 -28.79 8.86 29.19
C GLY A 7 -28.79 8.94 27.66
N GLN A 8 -28.04 9.84 27.12
CA GLN A 8 -27.75 9.87 25.69
C GLN A 8 -26.74 8.75 25.39
N ALA A 9 -27.14 7.82 24.54
CA ALA A 9 -26.26 6.86 23.94
C ALA A 9 -25.26 7.59 23.06
N GLY A 10 -23.99 7.43 23.37
CA GLY A 10 -22.90 7.95 22.55
C GLY A 10 -22.94 7.32 21.17
N ASP A 11 -23.01 8.16 20.18
CA ASP A 11 -22.81 7.84 18.77
C ASP A 11 -21.39 7.30 18.61
N ALA A 12 -21.27 6.01 18.37
CA ALA A 12 -20.01 5.40 17.98
C ALA A 12 -19.72 5.88 16.55
N GLY A 13 -18.87 6.88 16.44
CA GLY A 13 -18.41 7.42 15.17
C GLY A 13 -17.90 6.30 14.27
N ALA A 14 -18.67 6.00 13.22
CA ALA A 14 -18.19 5.20 12.11
C ALA A 14 -16.92 5.84 11.59
N GLY A 15 -15.79 5.12 11.69
CA GLY A 15 -14.52 5.56 11.12
C GLY A 15 -14.76 5.87 9.64
N SER A 16 -14.55 7.11 9.27
CA SER A 16 -14.53 7.55 7.88
C SER A 16 -13.45 6.72 7.19
N GLU A 17 -13.84 5.70 6.44
CA GLU A 17 -12.96 5.11 5.44
C GLU A 17 -12.63 6.24 4.46
N SER A 18 -11.39 6.74 4.58
CA SER A 18 -10.85 7.71 3.63
C SER A 18 -11.01 7.12 2.24
N ALA A 19 -11.83 7.74 1.41
CA ALA A 19 -11.98 7.35 0.02
C ALA A 19 -10.59 7.36 -0.62
N GLY A 20 -10.13 6.20 -1.07
CA GLY A 20 -8.81 6.05 -1.69
C GLY A 20 -8.66 6.96 -2.91
N VAL A 21 -7.41 7.29 -3.23
CA VAL A 21 -7.09 8.04 -4.45
C VAL A 21 -7.60 7.29 -5.69
N VAL A 22 -8.21 8.04 -6.59
CA VAL A 22 -8.65 7.54 -7.89
C VAL A 22 -7.65 7.97 -8.96
N LEU A 23 -7.04 7.00 -9.63
CA LEU A 23 -6.16 7.26 -10.77
C LEU A 23 -6.97 7.54 -12.04
N THR A 24 -6.46 8.41 -12.90
CA THR A 24 -7.03 8.61 -14.24
C THR A 24 -6.89 7.34 -15.09
N PRO A 25 -7.67 7.18 -16.17
CA PRO A 25 -7.50 6.03 -17.07
C PRO A 25 -6.08 5.87 -17.62
N ALA A 26 -5.40 6.97 -17.95
CA ALA A 26 -4.01 6.95 -18.41
C ALA A 26 -3.04 6.50 -17.31
N GLN A 27 -3.26 6.93 -16.07
CA GLN A 27 -2.46 6.49 -14.93
C GLN A 27 -2.69 5.01 -14.62
N VAL A 28 -3.93 4.52 -14.69
CA VAL A 28 -4.23 3.09 -14.52
C VAL A 28 -3.53 2.26 -15.60
N ALA A 29 -3.59 2.68 -16.85
CA ALA A 29 -2.88 2.00 -17.95
C ALA A 29 -1.37 1.95 -17.67
N PHE A 30 -0.78 3.06 -17.23
CA PHE A 30 0.65 3.16 -16.92
C PHE A 30 1.08 2.19 -15.81
N VAL A 31 0.32 2.10 -14.71
CA VAL A 31 0.64 1.18 -13.61
C VAL A 31 0.19 -0.26 -13.85
N THR A 32 -0.47 -0.53 -14.95
CA THR A 32 -0.85 -1.89 -15.39
C THR A 32 0.19 -2.48 -16.34
N ASP A 33 0.87 -1.66 -17.12
CA ASP A 33 1.98 -2.09 -17.99
C ASP A 33 3.08 -2.75 -17.14
N ARG A 34 3.77 -3.74 -17.74
CA ARG A 34 4.81 -4.50 -17.03
C ARG A 34 6.06 -3.67 -16.82
N HIS A 35 6.17 -3.05 -15.66
CA HIS A 35 7.33 -2.29 -15.20
C HIS A 35 7.62 -2.55 -13.72
N LEU A 36 8.88 -2.44 -13.33
CA LEU A 36 9.25 -2.32 -11.93
C LEU A 36 9.10 -0.86 -11.47
N ALA A 37 9.00 -0.69 -10.16
CA ALA A 37 9.02 0.61 -9.52
C ALA A 37 10.09 0.64 -8.42
N THR A 38 10.55 1.82 -8.04
CA THR A 38 11.29 1.98 -6.78
C THR A 38 10.31 2.07 -5.63
N PHE A 39 10.63 1.40 -4.54
CA PHE A 39 9.90 1.47 -3.28
C PHE A 39 10.78 2.14 -2.23
N THR A 40 10.32 3.27 -1.71
CA THR A 40 11.05 4.09 -0.76
C THR A 40 10.35 4.09 0.59
N THR A 41 11.11 3.79 1.64
CA THR A 41 10.74 4.01 3.03
C THR A 41 11.87 4.78 3.72
N VAL A 42 11.62 5.34 4.90
CA VAL A 42 12.61 6.09 5.67
C VAL A 42 13.02 5.29 6.90
N ARG A 43 14.33 5.14 7.09
CA ARG A 43 14.89 4.50 8.27
C ARG A 43 14.70 5.38 9.50
N ARG A 44 14.81 4.80 10.71
CA ARG A 44 14.70 5.55 11.97
C ARG A 44 15.68 6.73 12.07
N ASN A 45 16.86 6.60 11.46
CA ASN A 45 17.85 7.68 11.40
C ASN A 45 17.58 8.74 10.32
N GLY A 46 16.42 8.65 9.63
CA GLY A 46 16.04 9.57 8.57
C GLY A 46 16.62 9.27 7.19
N VAL A 47 17.46 8.25 7.06
CA VAL A 47 18.06 7.87 5.77
C VAL A 47 17.04 7.12 4.91
N PRO A 48 16.80 7.54 3.66
CA PRO A 48 15.92 6.80 2.75
C PRO A 48 16.47 5.41 2.43
N HIS A 49 15.58 4.44 2.33
CA HIS A 49 15.86 3.10 1.84
C HIS A 49 15.07 2.89 0.56
N VAL A 50 15.77 2.67 -0.55
CA VAL A 50 15.17 2.57 -1.89
C VAL A 50 15.54 1.22 -2.50
N VAL A 51 14.54 0.46 -2.91
CA VAL A 51 14.71 -0.84 -3.58
C VAL A 51 13.75 -0.97 -4.75
N PRO A 52 14.10 -1.72 -5.81
CA PRO A 52 13.16 -2.04 -6.87
C PRO A 52 12.14 -3.08 -6.39
N VAL A 53 10.92 -2.90 -6.80
CA VAL A 53 9.81 -3.82 -6.51
C VAL A 53 8.90 -3.99 -7.71
N ALA A 54 8.22 -5.12 -7.75
CA ALA A 54 7.01 -5.31 -8.55
C ALA A 54 5.80 -4.96 -7.68
N PHE A 55 4.81 -4.29 -8.23
CA PHE A 55 3.58 -3.97 -7.52
C PHE A 55 2.36 -4.10 -8.41
N THR A 56 1.19 -4.24 -7.81
CA THR A 56 -0.09 -4.20 -8.52
C THR A 56 -0.99 -3.12 -7.93
N TRP A 57 -1.85 -2.53 -8.77
CA TRP A 57 -2.79 -1.50 -8.36
C TRP A 57 -4.18 -2.08 -8.09
N ASP A 58 -4.75 -1.72 -6.97
CA ASP A 58 -6.14 -2.00 -6.60
C ASP A 58 -6.96 -0.71 -6.66
N ALA A 59 -7.72 -0.56 -7.74
CA ALA A 59 -8.51 0.65 -7.97
C ALA A 59 -9.69 0.79 -6.98
N GLU A 60 -10.24 -0.32 -6.51
CA GLU A 60 -11.37 -0.29 -5.59
C GLU A 60 -10.96 0.26 -4.21
N ARG A 61 -9.75 -0.08 -3.78
CA ARG A 61 -9.23 0.30 -2.46
C ARG A 61 -8.24 1.46 -2.51
N GLY A 62 -7.87 1.94 -3.70
CA GLY A 62 -6.89 3.01 -3.86
C GLY A 62 -5.52 2.67 -3.28
N ARG A 63 -5.08 1.44 -3.46
CA ARG A 63 -3.83 0.94 -2.87
C ARG A 63 -3.00 0.10 -3.83
N ALA A 64 -1.69 0.12 -3.60
CA ALA A 64 -0.76 -0.78 -4.26
C ALA A 64 -0.43 -1.98 -3.37
N ARG A 65 -0.20 -3.15 -3.99
CA ARG A 65 0.24 -4.37 -3.30
C ARG A 65 1.64 -4.75 -3.75
N ILE A 66 2.48 -5.10 -2.80
CA ILE A 66 3.82 -5.63 -3.02
C ILE A 66 3.91 -6.97 -2.30
N THR A 67 4.28 -8.04 -3.01
CA THR A 67 4.60 -9.32 -2.37
C THR A 67 6.07 -9.38 -2.03
N THR A 68 6.41 -9.91 -0.86
CA THR A 68 7.78 -10.10 -0.43
C THR A 68 7.86 -11.20 0.61
N ARG A 69 9.07 -11.54 1.05
CA ARG A 69 9.28 -12.43 2.18
C ARG A 69 9.25 -11.65 3.49
N SER A 70 8.70 -12.24 4.53
CA SER A 70 8.68 -11.65 5.88
C SER A 70 10.08 -11.33 6.42
N THR A 71 11.11 -12.02 5.92
CA THR A 71 12.53 -11.80 6.28
C THR A 71 13.22 -10.67 5.54
N SER A 72 12.58 -10.07 4.53
CA SER A 72 13.17 -8.94 3.80
C SER A 72 13.30 -7.70 4.68
N VAL A 73 14.28 -6.84 4.37
CA VAL A 73 14.49 -5.59 5.13
C VAL A 73 13.26 -4.71 5.10
N LYS A 74 12.62 -4.57 3.93
CA LYS A 74 11.39 -3.76 3.79
C LYS A 74 10.23 -4.33 4.61
N ALA A 75 10.03 -5.65 4.61
CA ALA A 75 8.97 -6.27 5.39
C ALA A 75 9.18 -6.09 6.90
N ARG A 76 10.40 -6.27 7.38
CA ARG A 76 10.74 -6.07 8.80
C ARG A 76 10.51 -4.62 9.24
N ARG A 77 10.85 -3.65 8.40
CA ARG A 77 10.63 -2.23 8.69
C ARG A 77 9.16 -1.92 8.77
N VAL A 78 8.38 -2.38 7.81
CA VAL A 78 6.92 -2.17 7.81
C VAL A 78 6.26 -2.86 9.01
N ALA A 79 6.69 -4.08 9.36
CA ALA A 79 6.17 -4.81 10.51
C ALA A 79 6.43 -4.10 11.85
N ARG A 80 7.58 -3.44 12.00
CA ARG A 80 7.85 -2.62 13.20
C ARG A 80 6.93 -1.42 13.30
N GLY A 81 6.49 -0.87 12.17
CA GLY A 81 5.70 0.35 12.13
C GLY A 81 6.48 1.61 12.55
N GLY A 82 5.79 2.72 12.56
CA GLY A 82 6.27 3.99 13.06
C GLY A 82 6.00 4.16 14.57
N PRO A 83 6.14 5.40 15.08
CA PRO A 83 5.77 5.74 16.46
C PRO A 83 4.34 5.28 16.76
N ASP A 84 4.13 4.71 17.96
CA ASP A 84 2.83 4.18 18.40
C ASP A 84 2.24 3.09 17.51
N GLY A 85 3.07 2.34 16.76
CA GLY A 85 2.61 1.28 15.86
C GLY A 85 1.88 1.78 14.62
N ARG A 86 1.97 3.07 14.29
CA ARG A 86 1.34 3.65 13.10
C ARG A 86 1.96 3.12 11.81
N PRO A 87 1.20 3.08 10.71
CA PRO A 87 1.77 2.83 9.39
C PRO A 87 2.89 3.83 9.09
N ILE A 88 3.94 3.36 8.40
CA ILE A 88 5.06 4.22 8.02
C ILE A 88 4.82 4.84 6.64
N PRO A 89 5.37 6.05 6.38
CA PRO A 89 5.35 6.65 5.06
C PRO A 89 6.08 5.80 4.02
N ALA A 90 5.57 5.77 2.81
CA ALA A 90 6.18 5.07 1.69
C ALA A 90 5.86 5.74 0.35
N ALA A 91 6.70 5.52 -0.63
CA ALA A 91 6.48 5.96 -1.99
C ALA A 91 6.88 4.88 -3.00
N LEU A 92 6.07 4.75 -4.04
CA LEU A 92 6.37 3.95 -5.23
C LEU A 92 6.58 4.89 -6.41
N CYS A 93 7.66 4.73 -7.16
CA CYS A 93 7.90 5.52 -8.37
C CYS A 93 8.17 4.59 -9.54
N GLN A 94 7.29 4.62 -10.53
CA GLN A 94 7.47 3.93 -11.81
C GLN A 94 7.91 4.92 -12.87
N VAL A 95 8.94 4.55 -13.63
CA VAL A 95 9.56 5.40 -14.65
C VAL A 95 9.64 4.65 -15.97
N ASP A 96 9.19 5.30 -17.03
CA ASP A 96 9.33 4.85 -18.42
C ASP A 96 9.72 6.05 -19.30
N GLY A 97 11.02 6.25 -19.45
CA GLY A 97 11.57 7.43 -20.13
C GLY A 97 11.13 8.74 -19.45
N ARG A 98 10.44 9.59 -20.19
CA ARG A 98 9.88 10.85 -19.66
C ARG A 98 8.57 10.68 -18.91
N ARG A 99 7.95 9.52 -19.00
CA ARG A 99 6.71 9.20 -18.31
C ARG A 99 7.06 8.63 -16.94
N TRP A 100 6.52 9.21 -15.90
CA TRP A 100 6.69 8.69 -14.55
C TRP A 100 5.46 8.98 -13.70
N LEU A 101 5.29 8.17 -12.68
CA LEU A 101 4.22 8.29 -11.71
C LEU A 101 4.75 7.88 -10.33
N THR A 102 4.55 8.74 -9.34
CA THR A 102 4.84 8.45 -7.94
C THR A 102 3.55 8.35 -7.15
N LEU A 103 3.40 7.26 -6.43
CA LEU A 103 2.30 6.99 -5.53
C LEU A 103 2.83 7.11 -4.09
N GLU A 104 2.40 8.15 -3.39
CA GLU A 104 2.80 8.40 -2.00
C GLU A 104 1.68 8.02 -1.04
N GLY A 105 2.05 7.46 0.10
CA GLY A 105 1.08 7.09 1.14
C GLY A 105 1.72 6.45 2.34
N THR A 106 1.00 5.56 2.96
CA THR A 106 1.45 4.79 4.13
C THR A 106 1.40 3.30 3.82
N VAL A 107 2.29 2.53 4.44
CA VAL A 107 2.42 1.10 4.18
C VAL A 107 2.19 0.28 5.44
N THR A 108 1.43 -0.79 5.28
CA THR A 108 1.17 -1.82 6.30
C THR A 108 1.49 -3.20 5.75
N LEU A 109 1.69 -4.17 6.64
CA LEU A 109 1.97 -5.56 6.29
C LEU A 109 0.78 -6.44 6.63
N SER A 110 0.43 -7.35 5.72
CA SER A 110 -0.53 -8.43 5.95
C SER A 110 0.11 -9.79 5.75
N ALA A 111 -0.11 -10.67 6.70
CA ALA A 111 0.21 -12.09 6.61
C ALA A 111 -1.06 -12.96 6.46
N ASP A 112 -2.22 -12.34 6.25
CA ASP A 112 -3.49 -13.03 6.05
C ASP A 112 -3.43 -13.86 4.75
N PRO A 113 -3.73 -15.18 4.80
CA PRO A 113 -3.72 -16.04 3.61
C PRO A 113 -4.62 -15.54 2.48
N VAL A 114 -5.75 -14.90 2.78
CA VAL A 114 -6.67 -14.34 1.78
C VAL A 114 -6.01 -13.17 1.05
N ASP A 115 -5.37 -12.25 1.77
CA ASP A 115 -4.65 -11.13 1.19
C ASP A 115 -3.47 -11.60 0.33
N ILE A 116 -2.75 -12.60 0.80
CA ILE A 116 -1.62 -13.20 0.07
C ILE A 116 -2.12 -13.83 -1.23
N ALA A 117 -3.19 -14.61 -1.20
CA ALA A 117 -3.75 -15.26 -2.39
C ALA A 117 -4.21 -14.22 -3.42
N GLU A 118 -4.87 -13.15 -3.01
CA GLU A 118 -5.28 -12.06 -3.91
C GLU A 118 -4.07 -11.34 -4.52
N ALA A 119 -3.06 -11.05 -3.72
CA ALA A 119 -1.83 -10.41 -4.20
C ALA A 119 -1.08 -11.28 -5.23
N VAL A 120 -1.01 -12.59 -4.99
CA VAL A 120 -0.39 -13.56 -5.91
C VAL A 120 -1.15 -13.61 -7.24
N ALA A 121 -2.48 -13.64 -7.21
CA ALA A 121 -3.31 -13.66 -8.41
C ALA A 121 -3.12 -12.38 -9.25
N ARG A 122 -3.14 -11.22 -8.63
CA ARG A 122 -2.91 -9.93 -9.31
C ARG A 122 -1.49 -9.79 -9.85
N TYR A 123 -0.51 -10.31 -9.12
CA TYR A 123 0.88 -10.37 -9.59
C TYR A 123 1.00 -11.20 -10.86
N ALA A 124 0.31 -12.35 -10.92
CA ALA A 124 0.32 -13.20 -12.10
C ALA A 124 -0.23 -12.49 -13.35
N ASP A 125 -1.28 -11.69 -13.19
CA ASP A 125 -1.91 -10.92 -14.28
C ASP A 125 -0.96 -9.86 -14.85
N ARG A 126 -0.15 -9.23 -14.03
CA ARG A 126 0.76 -8.16 -14.48
C ARG A 126 2.14 -8.66 -14.87
N TYR A 127 2.67 -9.64 -14.17
CA TYR A 127 4.07 -10.08 -14.31
C TYR A 127 4.21 -11.54 -14.72
N ARG A 128 3.99 -12.45 -13.80
CA ARG A 128 4.11 -13.90 -13.99
C ARG A 128 3.53 -14.66 -12.81
N VAL A 129 3.26 -15.94 -13.02
CA VAL A 129 2.85 -16.85 -11.94
C VAL A 129 4.01 -17.02 -10.95
N LEU A 130 3.74 -16.80 -9.67
CA LEU A 130 4.68 -17.03 -8.58
C LEU A 130 4.60 -18.48 -8.10
N GLY A 131 5.76 -19.05 -7.78
CA GLY A 131 5.84 -20.33 -7.08
C GLY A 131 5.48 -20.22 -5.60
N GLU A 132 5.39 -21.36 -4.92
CA GLU A 132 5.15 -21.40 -3.48
C GLU A 132 6.28 -20.70 -2.70
N GLN A 133 5.90 -19.92 -1.70
CA GLN A 133 6.81 -19.26 -0.79
C GLN A 133 6.15 -19.16 0.59
N PRO A 134 6.56 -20.03 1.56
CA PRO A 134 5.94 -20.06 2.89
C PRO A 134 6.06 -18.77 3.70
N LEU A 135 7.11 -17.98 3.43
CA LEU A 135 7.38 -16.72 4.12
C LEU A 135 6.76 -15.51 3.42
N ARG A 136 5.92 -15.72 2.40
CA ARG A 136 5.31 -14.60 1.67
C ARG A 136 4.37 -13.81 2.54
N VAL A 137 4.54 -12.50 2.45
CA VAL A 137 3.65 -11.50 3.03
C VAL A 137 3.31 -10.46 1.97
N VAL A 138 2.31 -9.63 2.25
CA VAL A 138 1.88 -8.53 1.38
C VAL A 138 2.10 -7.21 2.09
N LEU A 139 2.71 -6.25 1.39
CA LEU A 139 2.74 -4.87 1.79
C LEU A 139 1.62 -4.14 1.06
N HIS A 140 0.76 -3.47 1.81
CA HIS A 140 -0.30 -2.61 1.29
C HIS A 140 0.14 -1.15 1.41
N VAL A 141 0.33 -0.49 0.29
CA VAL A 141 0.56 0.96 0.25
C VAL A 141 -0.77 1.65 -0.01
N GLN A 142 -1.35 2.24 1.04
CA GLN A 142 -2.54 3.08 0.90
C GLN A 142 -2.11 4.42 0.33
N VAL A 143 -2.53 4.72 -0.88
CA VAL A 143 -2.09 5.90 -1.62
C VAL A 143 -2.95 7.10 -1.24
N GLU A 144 -2.29 8.21 -0.91
CA GLU A 144 -2.90 9.46 -0.49
C GLU A 144 -2.62 10.60 -1.49
N ARG A 145 -1.52 10.49 -2.25
CA ARG A 145 -1.09 11.51 -3.20
C ARG A 145 -0.44 10.88 -4.43
N VAL A 146 -0.69 11.49 -5.58
CA VAL A 146 -0.14 11.08 -6.87
C VAL A 146 0.62 12.25 -7.50
N LEU A 147 1.84 11.98 -7.96
CA LEU A 147 2.72 12.93 -8.63
C LEU A 147 3.17 12.31 -9.96
N GLY A 148 3.46 13.13 -10.96
CA GLY A 148 4.06 12.62 -12.18
C GLY A 148 3.65 13.36 -13.44
N THR A 149 4.18 12.88 -14.57
CA THR A 149 3.91 13.41 -15.90
C THR A 149 2.74 12.70 -16.60
N VAL A 150 2.33 11.53 -16.13
CA VAL A 150 1.15 10.82 -16.63
C VAL A 150 -0.10 11.41 -16.01
N ARG A 151 -1.03 11.87 -16.87
CA ARG A 151 -2.23 12.60 -16.46
C ARG A 151 -3.51 11.96 -16.98
#